data_d00b9f4498c424f9c0967b0c70a89f67
#
_entry.id   d00b9f4498c424f9c0967b0c70a89f67
#
_cell.length_a   1.000
_cell.length_b   1.000
_cell.length_c   1.000
_cell.angle_alpha   90.00
_cell.angle_beta   90.00
_cell.angle_gamma   90.00
#
_symmetry.space_group_name_H-M   'P 1'
#
loop_
_entity.id
_entity.type
_entity.pdbx_description
1 polymer ?
#
loop_
_entity_poly.entity_id
_entity_poly.type
_entity_poly.pdbx_seq_one_letter_code
_entity_poly.pdbx_strand_id
1 'polypeptide(L)'
;MAKKPISASKSKPASKKPVPKKPASKARTESTPKPRKWDSATLLVLPGLVLVIFGEVAARVSPAWVPWLAPAAYVYGLAYPLLAVGTVWRLTSFRWLKSLGPFAVLLLTWPSFSHVFSVGLSKPDVAVSEDSFEVTTFNVRRLDEFEWLDGDQTREDIATWLAEQPDGIWCFQEFPKRGKATLRSVGFSWLKPRRRLFTWPREAGPALASSYPVKDWTTYMFEDEGAGRGRVLQADVETPAGMVRVFNVHLQSLHFDHADYDAVEEGPSREEGARLWGLITNASKARALQAQELVRRMEESPYPVIVAGDFNDTPMSYAMHALRGSRVEDTFVAASWGSGGTHLGAIPGLRIDGILADTTLQCVSHDTHRVELSDHRPVTAVLQAIR
;
A
#
# COMPACT_ATOMS: atom_id res chain seq x y z
N MET A 1 -105.54 11.22 -75.40
CA MET A 1 -106.33 11.85 -74.34
C MET A 1 -105.35 12.41 -73.26
N ALA A 2 -105.42 13.70 -73.09
CA ALA A 2 -104.49 14.51 -72.33
C ALA A 2 -104.72 14.42 -70.80
N LYS A 3 -103.65 14.53 -70.02
CA LYS A 3 -103.78 15.17 -68.70
C LYS A 3 -102.45 15.96 -68.48
N LYS A 4 -102.69 17.23 -68.12
CA LYS A 4 -101.77 18.25 -67.78
C LYS A 4 -101.02 18.01 -66.42
N PRO A 5 -99.84 18.63 -66.23
CA PRO A 5 -99.09 18.45 -65.04
C PRO A 5 -99.39 19.46 -63.93
N ILE A 6 -99.16 19.10 -62.66
CA ILE A 6 -99.29 19.94 -61.47
C ILE A 6 -97.92 20.50 -61.07
N SER A 7 -97.91 21.81 -60.87
CA SER A 7 -96.76 22.60 -60.45
C SER A 7 -96.27 22.25 -59.03
N ALA A 8 -94.96 22.00 -58.86
CA ALA A 8 -94.34 21.82 -57.57
C ALA A 8 -93.62 23.13 -57.12
N SER A 9 -94.04 23.61 -55.97
CA SER A 9 -93.45 24.78 -55.27
C SER A 9 -92.07 24.51 -54.77
N LYS A 10 -91.14 25.41 -55.09
CA LYS A 10 -89.71 25.42 -54.56
C LYS A 10 -89.74 25.98 -53.15
N SER A 11 -89.41 25.15 -52.11
CA SER A 11 -89.06 25.64 -50.77
C SER A 11 -87.51 25.84 -50.71
N LYS A 12 -87.11 27.03 -50.23
CA LYS A 12 -85.72 27.37 -49.98
C LYS A 12 -85.13 26.57 -48.82
N PRO A 13 -83.89 26.03 -48.91
CA PRO A 13 -83.28 25.36 -47.78
C PRO A 13 -82.81 26.39 -46.73
N ALA A 14 -83.03 26.08 -45.45
CA ALA A 14 -82.59 26.85 -44.30
C ALA A 14 -81.07 26.79 -44.13
N SER A 15 -80.44 27.94 -43.90
CA SER A 15 -78.95 28.08 -43.63
C SER A 15 -78.64 27.42 -42.30
N LYS A 16 -77.85 26.36 -42.30
CA LYS A 16 -77.22 25.77 -41.11
C LYS A 16 -76.11 26.69 -40.60
N LYS A 17 -76.21 27.20 -39.38
CA LYS A 17 -75.11 27.90 -38.67
C LYS A 17 -73.91 26.97 -38.50
N PRO A 18 -72.65 27.45 -38.66
CA PRO A 18 -71.50 26.62 -38.46
C PRO A 18 -71.32 26.26 -36.97
N VAL A 19 -71.12 24.97 -36.71
CA VAL A 19 -70.78 24.44 -35.38
C VAL A 19 -69.31 24.87 -35.06
N PRO A 20 -69.03 25.43 -33.87
CA PRO A 20 -67.68 25.80 -33.48
C PRO A 20 -66.78 24.56 -33.38
N LYS A 21 -65.70 24.50 -34.16
CA LYS A 21 -64.70 23.46 -34.06
C LYS A 21 -64.04 23.55 -32.68
N LYS A 22 -64.07 22.51 -31.86
CA LYS A 22 -63.25 22.34 -30.66
C LYS A 22 -61.83 22.53 -31.02
N PRO A 23 -61.00 23.28 -30.22
CA PRO A 23 -59.59 23.38 -30.47
C PRO A 23 -58.95 21.97 -30.33
N ALA A 24 -58.19 21.57 -31.35
CA ALA A 24 -57.41 20.34 -31.33
C ALA A 24 -56.48 20.36 -30.10
N SER A 25 -56.65 19.38 -29.19
CA SER A 25 -55.73 19.18 -28.09
C SER A 25 -54.34 18.98 -28.70
N LYS A 26 -53.40 19.90 -28.38
CA LYS A 26 -51.96 19.70 -28.72
C LYS A 26 -51.55 18.37 -28.10
N ALA A 27 -51.36 17.37 -28.93
CA ALA A 27 -50.72 16.12 -28.50
C ALA A 27 -49.39 16.47 -27.85
N ARG A 28 -49.29 16.18 -26.56
CA ARG A 28 -48.05 16.31 -25.79
C ARG A 28 -47.10 15.29 -26.41
N THR A 29 -46.19 15.79 -27.28
CA THR A 29 -45.08 14.96 -27.77
C THR A 29 -44.27 14.57 -26.55
N GLU A 30 -44.39 13.30 -26.13
CA GLU A 30 -43.50 12.69 -25.17
C GLU A 30 -42.11 12.76 -25.80
N SER A 31 -41.28 13.69 -25.29
CA SER A 31 -39.90 13.76 -25.66
C SER A 31 -39.22 12.49 -25.11
N THR A 32 -38.87 11.56 -26.02
CA THR A 32 -38.00 10.45 -25.68
C THR A 32 -36.80 11.01 -24.93
N PRO A 33 -36.45 10.50 -23.72
CA PRO A 33 -35.31 11.02 -22.98
C PRO A 33 -34.06 10.85 -23.84
N LYS A 34 -33.38 11.97 -24.16
CA LYS A 34 -32.11 11.94 -24.91
C LYS A 34 -31.15 11.04 -24.16
N PRO A 35 -30.43 10.12 -24.85
CA PRO A 35 -29.46 9.27 -24.21
C PRO A 35 -28.49 10.14 -23.42
N ARG A 36 -28.32 9.82 -22.13
CA ARG A 36 -27.46 10.56 -21.20
C ARG A 36 -26.02 10.42 -21.71
N LYS A 37 -25.49 11.42 -22.40
CA LYS A 37 -24.10 11.41 -22.86
C LYS A 37 -23.21 11.38 -21.61
N TRP A 38 -22.44 10.30 -21.47
CA TRP A 38 -21.41 10.20 -20.46
C TRP A 38 -20.42 11.35 -20.69
N ASP A 39 -20.01 12.02 -19.62
CA ASP A 39 -18.92 12.98 -19.76
C ASP A 39 -17.57 12.23 -19.83
N SER A 40 -16.61 12.76 -20.59
CA SER A 40 -15.33 12.08 -20.81
C SER A 40 -14.56 11.83 -19.51
N ALA A 41 -14.72 12.70 -18.50
CA ALA A 41 -14.12 12.51 -17.17
C ALA A 41 -14.68 11.27 -16.45
N THR A 42 -15.88 10.78 -16.83
CA THR A 42 -16.44 9.55 -16.25
C THR A 42 -15.58 8.32 -16.53
N LEU A 43 -14.82 8.33 -17.63
CA LEU A 43 -13.88 7.25 -17.97
C LEU A 43 -12.72 7.13 -16.95
N LEU A 44 -12.39 8.19 -16.24
CA LEU A 44 -11.40 8.20 -15.17
C LEU A 44 -12.05 8.07 -13.78
N VAL A 45 -13.12 8.83 -13.55
CA VAL A 45 -13.77 8.88 -12.24
C VAL A 45 -14.38 7.54 -11.84
N LEU A 46 -15.06 6.86 -12.75
CA LEU A 46 -15.74 5.61 -12.37
C LEU A 46 -14.78 4.48 -12.04
N PRO A 47 -13.77 4.16 -12.89
CA PRO A 47 -12.77 3.16 -12.53
C PRO A 47 -11.98 3.56 -11.27
N GLY A 48 -11.54 4.84 -11.17
CA GLY A 48 -10.82 5.32 -10.00
C GLY A 48 -11.64 5.17 -8.72
N LEU A 49 -12.92 5.54 -8.73
CA LEU A 49 -13.83 5.39 -7.60
C LEU A 49 -13.99 3.92 -7.18
N VAL A 50 -14.25 3.04 -8.16
CA VAL A 50 -14.40 1.60 -7.90
C VAL A 50 -13.11 1.04 -7.28
N LEU A 51 -11.95 1.30 -7.88
CA LEU A 51 -10.67 0.78 -7.39
C LEU A 51 -10.27 1.35 -6.02
N VAL A 52 -10.54 2.63 -5.74
CA VAL A 52 -10.32 3.21 -4.41
C VAL A 52 -11.19 2.52 -3.37
N ILE A 53 -12.50 2.34 -3.64
CA ILE A 53 -13.41 1.66 -2.71
C ILE A 53 -12.96 0.20 -2.49
N PHE A 54 -12.60 -0.52 -3.56
CA PHE A 54 -12.11 -1.90 -3.44
C PHE A 54 -10.81 -1.97 -2.63
N GLY A 55 -9.88 -1.04 -2.80
CA GLY A 55 -8.66 -0.97 -2.01
C GLY A 55 -8.93 -0.68 -0.53
N GLU A 56 -9.84 0.25 -0.22
CA GLU A 56 -10.26 0.52 1.17
C GLU A 56 -10.90 -0.70 1.84
N VAL A 57 -11.71 -1.45 1.09
CA VAL A 57 -12.31 -2.69 1.59
C VAL A 57 -11.24 -3.77 1.75
N ALA A 58 -10.32 -3.90 0.78
CA ALA A 58 -9.21 -4.87 0.85
C ALA A 58 -8.32 -4.67 2.07
N ALA A 59 -8.07 -3.43 2.46
CA ALA A 59 -7.30 -3.12 3.66
C ALA A 59 -7.99 -3.58 4.97
N ARG A 60 -9.31 -3.70 4.99
CA ARG A 60 -10.10 -3.96 6.21
C ARG A 60 -10.72 -5.35 6.28
N VAL A 61 -10.82 -6.04 5.15
CA VAL A 61 -11.39 -7.38 5.07
C VAL A 61 -10.29 -8.40 4.96
N SER A 62 -10.24 -9.33 5.90
CA SER A 62 -9.19 -10.36 5.92
C SER A 62 -9.18 -11.20 4.63
N PRO A 63 -8.02 -11.36 3.98
CA PRO A 63 -7.87 -12.27 2.83
C PRO A 63 -8.15 -13.73 3.16
N ALA A 64 -8.18 -14.11 4.44
CA ALA A 64 -8.60 -15.44 4.85
C ALA A 64 -10.07 -15.70 4.49
N TRP A 65 -10.90 -14.65 4.49
CA TRP A 65 -12.34 -14.75 4.15
C TRP A 65 -12.62 -14.39 2.69
N VAL A 66 -11.95 -13.35 2.17
CA VAL A 66 -12.21 -12.81 0.82
C VAL A 66 -10.89 -12.62 0.08
N PRO A 67 -10.21 -13.73 -0.31
CA PRO A 67 -8.85 -13.65 -0.87
C PRO A 67 -8.76 -12.90 -2.20
N TRP A 68 -9.81 -12.96 -3.03
CA TRP A 68 -9.83 -12.30 -4.34
C TRP A 68 -9.82 -10.77 -4.24
N LEU A 69 -10.03 -10.20 -3.06
CA LEU A 69 -10.00 -8.76 -2.83
C LEU A 69 -8.57 -8.24 -2.60
N ALA A 70 -7.66 -9.08 -2.13
CA ALA A 70 -6.28 -8.68 -1.78
C ALA A 70 -5.51 -7.97 -2.90
N PRO A 71 -5.60 -8.38 -4.20
CA PRO A 71 -4.91 -7.67 -5.27
C PRO A 71 -5.31 -6.20 -5.44
N ALA A 72 -6.48 -5.77 -4.94
CA ALA A 72 -6.89 -4.37 -4.99
C ALA A 72 -5.96 -3.43 -4.19
N ALA A 73 -5.28 -3.95 -3.17
CA ALA A 73 -4.29 -3.21 -2.39
C ALA A 73 -3.08 -2.76 -3.23
N TYR A 74 -2.67 -3.56 -4.22
CA TYR A 74 -1.52 -3.28 -5.08
C TYR A 74 -1.80 -2.17 -6.11
N VAL A 75 -3.05 -2.04 -6.56
CA VAL A 75 -3.45 -1.03 -7.55
C VAL A 75 -3.97 0.27 -6.94
N TYR A 76 -4.14 0.32 -5.61
CA TYR A 76 -4.67 1.50 -4.91
C TYR A 76 -3.85 2.77 -5.19
N GLY A 77 -2.53 2.66 -5.22
CA GLY A 77 -1.62 3.77 -5.49
C GLY A 77 -1.84 4.44 -6.85
N LEU A 78 -2.32 3.69 -7.85
CA LEU A 78 -2.70 4.21 -9.18
C LEU A 78 -4.15 4.70 -9.21
N ALA A 79 -5.03 4.06 -8.46
CA ALA A 79 -6.47 4.36 -8.45
C ALA A 79 -6.76 5.76 -7.90
N TYR A 80 -6.06 6.17 -6.87
CA TYR A 80 -6.26 7.47 -6.22
C TYR A 80 -5.93 8.65 -7.14
N PRO A 81 -4.75 8.74 -7.80
CA PRO A 81 -4.47 9.77 -8.80
C PRO A 81 -5.45 9.75 -9.97
N LEU A 82 -5.88 8.57 -10.43
CA LEU A 82 -6.87 8.45 -11.50
C LEU A 82 -8.20 9.13 -11.13
N LEU A 83 -8.69 8.88 -9.91
CA LEU A 83 -9.88 9.52 -9.36
C LEU A 83 -9.68 11.03 -9.21
N ALA A 84 -8.52 11.47 -8.73
CA ALA A 84 -8.18 12.88 -8.55
C ALA A 84 -8.18 13.64 -9.88
N VAL A 85 -7.49 13.13 -10.90
CA VAL A 85 -7.43 13.74 -12.25
C VAL A 85 -8.83 13.83 -12.85
N GLY A 86 -9.62 12.78 -12.78
CA GLY A 86 -11.01 12.80 -13.28
C GLY A 86 -11.90 13.79 -12.54
N THR A 87 -11.69 13.96 -11.24
CA THR A 87 -12.42 14.92 -10.40
C THR A 87 -12.05 16.35 -10.77
N VAL A 88 -10.75 16.67 -10.91
CA VAL A 88 -10.26 17.97 -11.34
C VAL A 88 -10.78 18.30 -12.76
N TRP A 89 -10.76 17.33 -13.68
CA TRP A 89 -11.33 17.53 -15.02
C TRP A 89 -12.81 17.94 -14.97
N ARG A 90 -13.61 17.30 -14.10
CA ARG A 90 -15.02 17.71 -13.92
C ARG A 90 -15.14 19.12 -13.35
N LEU A 91 -14.32 19.50 -12.39
CA LEU A 91 -14.29 20.84 -11.80
C LEU A 91 -13.97 21.89 -12.87
N THR A 92 -12.91 21.70 -13.64
CA THR A 92 -12.49 22.64 -14.72
C THR A 92 -13.49 22.69 -15.87
N SER A 93 -14.30 21.64 -16.05
CA SER A 93 -15.41 21.60 -17.03
C SER A 93 -16.72 22.17 -16.50
N PHE A 94 -16.69 22.91 -15.38
CA PHE A 94 -17.88 23.51 -14.71
C PHE A 94 -18.96 22.49 -14.33
N ARG A 95 -18.58 21.26 -14.06
CA ARG A 95 -19.49 20.16 -13.61
C ARG A 95 -19.35 19.92 -12.11
N TRP A 96 -19.24 20.98 -11.34
CA TRP A 96 -18.90 20.95 -9.92
C TRP A 96 -19.84 20.09 -9.07
N LEU A 97 -21.16 20.05 -9.35
CA LEU A 97 -22.10 19.16 -8.65
C LEU A 97 -21.77 17.67 -8.83
N LYS A 98 -21.26 17.29 -10.03
CA LYS A 98 -20.83 15.90 -10.29
C LYS A 98 -19.46 15.58 -9.71
N SER A 99 -18.73 16.57 -9.29
CA SER A 99 -17.41 16.43 -8.65
C SER A 99 -17.53 16.24 -7.13
N LEU A 100 -18.64 16.63 -6.50
CA LEU A 100 -18.81 16.59 -5.04
C LEU A 100 -18.61 15.19 -4.47
N GLY A 101 -19.22 14.17 -5.06
CA GLY A 101 -19.08 12.78 -4.60
C GLY A 101 -17.66 12.27 -4.71
N PRO A 102 -17.01 12.27 -5.89
CA PRO A 102 -15.61 11.89 -6.04
C PRO A 102 -14.67 12.68 -5.14
N PHE A 103 -14.87 13.98 -4.98
CA PHE A 103 -14.08 14.83 -4.11
C PHE A 103 -14.22 14.43 -2.63
N ALA A 104 -15.46 14.14 -2.19
CA ALA A 104 -15.68 13.65 -0.83
C ALA A 104 -14.97 12.32 -0.58
N VAL A 105 -14.97 11.39 -1.56
CA VAL A 105 -14.22 10.12 -1.45
C VAL A 105 -12.72 10.40 -1.33
N LEU A 106 -12.14 11.28 -2.15
CA LEU A 106 -10.72 11.65 -2.03
C LEU A 106 -10.38 12.21 -0.65
N LEU A 107 -11.23 13.07 -0.09
CA LEU A 107 -11.01 13.62 1.26
C LEU A 107 -11.12 12.54 2.35
N LEU A 108 -12.13 11.68 2.28
CA LEU A 108 -12.35 10.63 3.27
C LEU A 108 -11.26 9.54 3.24
N THR A 109 -10.68 9.28 2.07
CA THR A 109 -9.64 8.25 1.88
C THR A 109 -8.22 8.84 1.88
N TRP A 110 -8.07 10.15 2.10
CA TRP A 110 -6.77 10.80 2.22
C TRP A 110 -5.88 10.19 3.30
N PRO A 111 -6.36 9.87 4.52
CA PRO A 111 -5.52 9.22 5.52
C PRO A 111 -4.96 7.87 5.07
N SER A 112 -5.74 7.07 4.34
CA SER A 112 -5.27 5.82 3.74
C SER A 112 -4.23 6.07 2.64
N PHE A 113 -4.48 7.03 1.75
CA PHE A 113 -3.56 7.37 0.66
C PHE A 113 -2.24 7.94 1.16
N SER A 114 -2.20 8.61 2.32
CA SER A 114 -0.96 9.13 2.91
C SER A 114 0.06 8.03 3.24
N HIS A 115 -0.37 6.78 3.44
CA HIS A 115 0.52 5.63 3.57
C HIS A 115 1.17 5.21 2.25
N VAL A 116 0.59 5.57 1.11
CA VAL A 116 1.15 5.29 -0.23
C VAL A 116 2.00 6.45 -0.73
N PHE A 117 1.55 7.67 -0.46
CA PHE A 117 2.23 8.89 -0.87
C PHE A 117 2.10 9.96 0.20
N SER A 118 3.21 10.27 0.86
CA SER A 118 3.25 11.33 1.85
C SER A 118 3.60 12.67 1.21
N VAL A 119 2.90 13.72 1.62
CA VAL A 119 3.19 15.11 1.23
C VAL A 119 3.94 15.90 2.30
N GLY A 120 4.40 15.23 3.34
CA GLY A 120 5.20 15.82 4.41
C GLY A 120 4.43 16.78 5.33
N LEU A 121 3.09 16.79 5.29
CA LEU A 121 2.26 17.64 6.16
C LEU A 121 2.36 17.28 7.64
N SER A 122 2.67 16.03 7.93
CA SER A 122 2.81 15.51 9.29
C SER A 122 4.23 15.61 9.83
N LYS A 123 5.19 16.10 9.02
CA LYS A 123 6.59 16.18 9.47
C LYS A 123 6.69 17.06 10.69
N PRO A 124 7.11 16.52 11.84
CA PRO A 124 7.19 17.28 13.07
C PRO A 124 8.30 18.34 12.97
N ASP A 125 7.98 19.55 13.35
CA ASP A 125 8.97 20.62 13.56
C ASP A 125 9.55 20.47 14.99
N VAL A 126 10.25 19.36 15.20
CA VAL A 126 10.81 18.99 16.51
C VAL A 126 12.30 18.77 16.37
N ALA A 127 13.05 19.39 17.25
CA ALA A 127 14.48 19.17 17.32
C ALA A 127 14.81 17.74 17.79
N VAL A 128 15.85 17.18 17.26
CA VAL A 128 16.43 15.90 17.71
C VAL A 128 16.87 16.10 19.17
N SER A 129 16.37 15.28 20.08
CA SER A 129 16.70 15.33 21.50
C SER A 129 17.87 14.38 21.84
N GLU A 130 18.46 14.52 23.03
CA GLU A 130 19.57 13.67 23.48
C GLU A 130 19.14 12.20 23.69
N ASP A 131 17.85 11.96 23.90
CA ASP A 131 17.25 10.62 24.01
C ASP A 131 16.84 10.02 22.65
N SER A 132 17.17 10.66 21.54
CA SER A 132 16.92 10.11 20.20
C SER A 132 17.81 8.92 19.89
N PHE A 133 17.27 8.00 19.06
CA PHE A 133 18.00 6.84 18.57
C PHE A 133 17.53 6.48 17.15
N GLU A 134 18.41 5.85 16.39
CA GLU A 134 18.11 5.43 15.02
C GLU A 134 17.71 3.97 14.96
N VAL A 135 16.73 3.69 14.08
CA VAL A 135 16.34 2.34 13.68
C VAL A 135 16.41 2.27 12.16
N THR A 136 17.13 1.28 11.65
CA THR A 136 17.23 1.04 10.20
C THR A 136 16.78 -0.38 9.87
N THR A 137 16.01 -0.53 8.81
CA THR A 137 15.70 -1.84 8.22
C THR A 137 16.30 -1.96 6.83
N PHE A 138 16.84 -3.14 6.51
CA PHE A 138 17.45 -3.40 5.21
C PHE A 138 17.39 -4.90 4.87
N ASN A 139 16.64 -5.27 3.85
CA ASN A 139 16.73 -6.60 3.24
C ASN A 139 17.99 -6.62 2.38
N VAL A 140 19.01 -7.37 2.85
CA VAL A 140 20.34 -7.43 2.22
C VAL A 140 20.46 -8.51 1.15
N ARG A 141 19.36 -9.17 0.79
CA ARG A 141 19.32 -10.21 -0.23
C ARG A 141 20.55 -11.14 -0.19
N ARG A 142 20.81 -11.70 1.01
CA ARG A 142 21.96 -12.58 1.30
C ARG A 142 23.35 -11.96 1.01
N LEU A 143 23.44 -10.63 1.03
CA LEU A 143 24.64 -9.88 0.64
C LEU A 143 25.07 -10.21 -0.79
N ASP A 144 24.10 -10.26 -1.69
CA ASP A 144 24.30 -10.60 -3.11
C ASP A 144 24.99 -11.95 -3.35
N GLU A 145 24.64 -12.98 -2.55
CA GLU A 145 25.22 -14.34 -2.65
C GLU A 145 25.08 -14.94 -4.06
N PHE A 146 24.11 -14.47 -4.84
CA PHE A 146 23.78 -14.99 -6.17
C PHE A 146 24.15 -14.05 -7.32
N GLU A 147 24.92 -13.00 -7.06
CA GLU A 147 25.43 -12.07 -8.08
C GLU A 147 24.30 -11.47 -8.95
N TRP A 148 23.25 -10.93 -8.29
CA TRP A 148 22.11 -10.32 -8.96
C TRP A 148 22.38 -8.91 -9.47
N LEU A 149 23.32 -8.22 -8.85
CA LEU A 149 23.76 -6.90 -9.25
C LEU A 149 24.98 -7.02 -10.15
N ASP A 150 25.06 -6.19 -11.17
CA ASP A 150 26.22 -6.15 -12.05
C ASP A 150 27.44 -5.65 -11.28
N GLY A 151 28.42 -6.50 -11.08
CA GLY A 151 29.72 -6.15 -10.47
C GLY A 151 30.16 -7.09 -9.36
N ASP A 152 31.48 -7.30 -9.27
CA ASP A 152 32.12 -8.22 -8.32
C ASP A 152 32.26 -7.64 -6.89
N GLN A 153 31.86 -6.39 -6.66
CA GLN A 153 32.15 -5.61 -5.44
C GLN A 153 30.92 -5.30 -4.58
N THR A 154 29.74 -5.82 -4.90
CA THR A 154 28.49 -5.48 -4.19
C THR A 154 28.57 -5.70 -2.67
N ARG A 155 29.29 -6.75 -2.24
CA ARG A 155 29.48 -7.05 -0.80
C ARG A 155 30.35 -6.02 -0.10
N GLU A 156 31.44 -5.62 -0.75
CA GLU A 156 32.36 -4.59 -0.28
C GLU A 156 31.66 -3.23 -0.23
N ASP A 157 30.82 -2.93 -1.21
CA ASP A 157 30.04 -1.71 -1.27
C ASP A 157 28.99 -1.66 -0.14
N ILE A 158 28.29 -2.77 0.11
CA ILE A 158 27.37 -2.89 1.27
C ILE A 158 28.15 -2.67 2.57
N ALA A 159 29.32 -3.31 2.73
CA ALA A 159 30.13 -3.19 3.95
C ALA A 159 30.64 -1.76 4.15
N THR A 160 31.05 -1.10 3.06
CA THR A 160 31.53 0.29 3.06
C THR A 160 30.40 1.24 3.44
N TRP A 161 29.24 1.11 2.78
CA TRP A 161 28.08 1.92 3.09
C TRP A 161 27.63 1.76 4.56
N LEU A 162 27.56 0.53 5.05
CA LEU A 162 27.24 0.25 6.45
C LEU A 162 28.24 0.86 7.43
N ALA A 163 29.54 0.91 7.08
CA ALA A 163 30.58 1.48 7.94
C ALA A 163 30.45 3.00 8.12
N GLU A 164 29.83 3.68 7.17
CA GLU A 164 29.57 5.13 7.18
C GLU A 164 28.32 5.50 7.98
N GLN A 165 27.46 4.50 8.27
CA GLN A 165 26.19 4.77 8.95
C GLN A 165 26.39 5.02 10.47
N PRO A 166 25.52 5.84 11.08
CA PRO A 166 25.58 6.14 12.50
C PRO A 166 25.26 4.93 13.37
N ASP A 167 25.54 5.06 14.66
CA ASP A 167 25.17 4.06 15.65
C ASP A 167 23.66 3.99 15.84
N GLY A 168 23.10 2.78 15.96
CA GLY A 168 21.67 2.58 16.04
C GLY A 168 21.27 1.11 16.20
N ILE A 169 20.00 0.83 15.89
CA ILE A 169 19.42 -0.52 15.79
C ILE A 169 19.25 -0.84 14.30
N TRP A 170 19.81 -1.95 13.87
CA TRP A 170 19.74 -2.43 12.49
C TRP A 170 18.96 -3.73 12.40
N CYS A 171 17.90 -3.73 11.62
CA CYS A 171 17.05 -4.87 11.32
C CYS A 171 17.33 -5.35 9.89
N PHE A 172 18.08 -6.44 9.75
CA PHE A 172 18.37 -7.03 8.44
C PHE A 172 17.40 -8.17 8.15
N GLN A 173 17.00 -8.31 6.90
CA GLN A 173 16.29 -9.48 6.38
C GLN A 173 17.20 -10.19 5.39
N GLU A 174 16.95 -11.47 5.18
CA GLU A 174 17.81 -12.36 4.36
C GLU A 174 19.29 -12.34 4.71
N PHE A 175 19.62 -12.01 5.94
CA PHE A 175 21.00 -11.96 6.37
C PHE A 175 21.61 -13.37 6.35
N PRO A 176 22.81 -13.58 5.73
CA PRO A 176 23.39 -14.90 5.58
C PRO A 176 23.77 -15.51 6.93
N LYS A 177 23.80 -16.83 7.00
CA LYS A 177 24.17 -17.56 8.21
C LYS A 177 25.56 -17.17 8.71
N ARG A 178 25.65 -16.86 10.02
CA ARG A 178 26.92 -16.58 10.69
C ARG A 178 27.88 -17.78 10.55
N GLY A 179 29.10 -17.58 10.05
CA GLY A 179 30.13 -18.61 9.95
C GLY A 179 30.50 -19.06 8.54
N LYS A 180 29.76 -18.65 7.50
CA LYS A 180 30.27 -18.80 6.12
C LYS A 180 31.49 -17.90 5.92
N ALA A 181 32.46 -18.35 5.12
CA ALA A 181 33.70 -17.62 4.77
C ALA A 181 33.40 -16.18 4.26
N THR A 182 32.25 -15.98 3.64
CA THR A 182 31.70 -14.74 3.12
C THR A 182 31.64 -13.60 4.16
N LEU A 183 31.26 -13.88 5.41
CA LEU A 183 31.20 -12.85 6.46
C LEU A 183 32.59 -12.45 6.96
N ARG A 184 33.63 -13.32 6.81
CA ARG A 184 34.99 -13.01 7.15
C ARG A 184 35.72 -12.26 6.04
N SER A 185 35.41 -12.55 4.76
CA SER A 185 36.06 -11.91 3.62
C SER A 185 35.59 -10.47 3.40
N VAL A 186 34.32 -10.16 3.69
CA VAL A 186 33.75 -8.81 3.55
C VAL A 186 34.14 -7.88 4.70
N GLY A 187 35.05 -8.35 5.59
CA GLY A 187 35.55 -7.51 6.67
C GLY A 187 34.43 -6.79 7.38
N PHE A 188 33.59 -7.53 8.14
CA PHE A 188 32.57 -6.89 9.01
C PHE A 188 33.23 -6.01 10.10
N SER A 189 34.21 -5.19 9.67
CA SER A 189 34.73 -4.07 10.43
C SER A 189 33.67 -3.10 10.90
N TRP A 190 32.51 -3.13 10.20
CA TRP A 190 31.29 -2.45 10.60
C TRP A 190 30.75 -2.94 11.96
N LEU A 191 30.89 -4.22 12.29
CA LEU A 191 30.64 -4.75 13.63
C LEU A 191 31.78 -4.35 14.57
N LYS A 192 32.00 -3.05 14.72
CA LYS A 192 32.94 -2.48 15.70
C LYS A 192 32.61 -3.00 17.11
N PRO A 193 33.54 -2.90 18.09
CA PRO A 193 33.34 -3.46 19.44
C PRO A 193 32.03 -3.07 20.14
N ARG A 194 31.40 -2.00 19.67
CA ARG A 194 30.13 -1.47 20.22
C ARG A 194 28.88 -2.06 19.63
N ARG A 195 28.93 -2.78 18.48
CA ARG A 195 27.74 -3.35 17.81
C ARG A 195 27.71 -4.85 17.98
N ARG A 196 26.63 -5.35 18.59
CA ARG A 196 26.39 -6.79 18.75
C ARG A 196 25.43 -7.26 17.66
N LEU A 197 25.73 -8.38 17.02
CA LEU A 197 24.94 -9.02 15.98
C LEU A 197 24.26 -10.27 16.50
N PHE A 198 22.96 -10.34 16.32
CA PHE A 198 22.07 -11.47 16.62
C PHE A 198 21.51 -11.98 15.30
N THR A 199 21.57 -13.28 15.03
CA THR A 199 21.20 -13.82 13.73
C THR A 199 20.28 -15.02 13.85
N TRP A 200 19.50 -15.26 12.80
CA TRP A 200 18.74 -16.50 12.63
C TRP A 200 19.65 -17.73 12.72
N PRO A 201 19.27 -18.77 13.45
CA PRO A 201 20.22 -19.83 13.85
C PRO A 201 20.56 -20.84 12.75
N ARG A 202 19.68 -21.08 11.78
CA ARG A 202 19.79 -22.23 10.87
C ARG A 202 20.19 -21.91 9.46
N GLU A 203 19.69 -20.83 8.89
CA GLU A 203 19.83 -20.43 7.50
C GLU A 203 19.87 -18.92 7.37
N ALA A 204 19.84 -18.35 6.15
CA ALA A 204 19.63 -16.91 5.98
C ALA A 204 18.25 -16.50 6.52
N GLY A 205 18.21 -15.38 7.22
CA GLY A 205 16.97 -14.92 7.85
C GLY A 205 17.13 -13.56 8.51
N PRO A 206 16.19 -13.14 9.38
CA PRO A 206 16.31 -11.89 10.09
C PRO A 206 17.54 -11.86 10.99
N ALA A 207 18.24 -10.72 11.00
CA ALA A 207 19.35 -10.45 11.90
C ALA A 207 19.21 -9.05 12.49
N LEU A 208 19.63 -8.86 13.72
CA LEU A 208 19.62 -7.57 14.39
C LEU A 208 21.02 -7.20 14.84
N ALA A 209 21.48 -6.01 14.48
CA ALA A 209 22.68 -5.42 15.07
C ALA A 209 22.30 -4.21 15.90
N SER A 210 22.92 -4.05 17.06
CA SER A 210 22.61 -2.94 17.95
C SER A 210 23.88 -2.37 18.59
N SER A 211 23.97 -1.04 18.61
CA SER A 211 24.96 -0.27 19.38
C SER A 211 24.52 -0.12 20.84
N TYR A 212 23.25 -0.39 21.13
CA TYR A 212 22.67 -0.34 22.45
C TYR A 212 22.63 -1.73 23.09
N PRO A 213 22.57 -1.81 24.45
CA PRO A 213 22.46 -3.07 25.15
C PRO A 213 21.18 -3.84 24.79
N VAL A 214 21.33 -5.06 24.28
CA VAL A 214 20.22 -6.01 24.09
C VAL A 214 20.11 -6.85 25.36
N LYS A 215 18.98 -6.77 26.04
CA LYS A 215 18.74 -7.46 27.32
C LYS A 215 18.22 -8.87 27.12
N ASP A 216 17.35 -9.03 26.12
CA ASP A 216 16.78 -10.32 25.75
C ASP A 216 16.51 -10.38 24.23
N TRP A 217 16.51 -11.57 23.67
CA TRP A 217 16.18 -11.76 22.26
C TRP A 217 15.76 -13.18 21.97
N THR A 218 14.90 -13.35 20.96
CA THR A 218 14.44 -14.66 20.49
C THR A 218 14.15 -14.63 19.00
N THR A 219 14.07 -15.81 18.40
CA THR A 219 13.67 -15.97 16.99
C THR A 219 12.54 -16.99 16.91
N TYR A 220 11.56 -16.71 16.07
CA TYR A 220 10.45 -17.65 15.84
C TYR A 220 9.92 -17.55 14.40
N MET A 221 9.26 -18.63 13.98
CA MET A 221 8.36 -18.65 12.84
C MET A 221 6.93 -18.58 13.36
N PHE A 222 6.03 -18.13 12.50
CA PHE A 222 4.60 -18.11 12.87
C PHE A 222 4.07 -19.53 13.01
N GLU A 223 3.24 -19.75 14.03
CA GLU A 223 2.80 -21.11 14.44
C GLU A 223 1.48 -21.54 13.77
N ASP A 224 0.65 -20.57 13.35
CA ASP A 224 -0.65 -20.86 12.78
C ASP A 224 -0.54 -21.64 11.47
N GLU A 225 -1.36 -22.67 11.31
CA GLU A 225 -1.48 -23.42 10.07
C GLU A 225 -1.93 -22.46 8.93
N GLY A 226 -1.13 -22.40 7.87
CA GLY A 226 -1.35 -21.47 6.77
C GLY A 226 -0.66 -20.13 6.90
N ALA A 227 0.03 -19.81 8.02
CA ALA A 227 0.84 -18.59 8.17
C ALA A 227 2.11 -18.57 7.32
N GLY A 228 2.42 -19.62 6.57
CA GLY A 228 3.55 -19.66 5.64
C GLY A 228 4.90 -19.70 6.34
N ARG A 229 5.92 -19.03 5.70
CA ARG A 229 7.32 -19.10 6.14
C ARG A 229 7.85 -17.76 6.69
N GLY A 230 7.00 -16.87 7.13
CA GLY A 230 7.42 -15.61 7.75
C GLY A 230 8.31 -15.85 8.97
N ARG A 231 9.29 -14.98 9.18
CA ARG A 231 10.30 -15.08 10.23
C ARG A 231 10.40 -13.80 11.03
N VAL A 232 10.63 -13.93 12.32
CA VAL A 232 10.78 -12.81 13.23
C VAL A 232 11.99 -13.00 14.13
N LEU A 233 12.78 -11.92 14.31
CA LEU A 233 13.71 -11.78 15.40
C LEU A 233 13.17 -10.69 16.32
N GLN A 234 12.83 -11.04 17.54
CA GLN A 234 12.38 -10.14 18.59
C GLN A 234 13.55 -9.82 19.52
N ALA A 235 13.73 -8.56 19.91
CA ALA A 235 14.76 -8.14 20.85
C ALA A 235 14.28 -7.03 21.77
N ASP A 236 14.64 -7.10 23.06
CA ASP A 236 14.45 -6.05 24.05
C ASP A 236 15.74 -5.23 24.16
N VAL A 237 15.67 -3.97 23.74
CA VAL A 237 16.84 -3.08 23.59
C VAL A 237 16.70 -1.90 24.54
N GLU A 238 17.78 -1.61 25.29
CA GLU A 238 17.89 -0.43 26.15
C GLU A 238 18.44 0.75 25.34
N THR A 239 17.55 1.62 24.85
CA THR A 239 17.87 2.81 24.06
C THR A 239 18.01 4.04 24.95
N PRO A 240 18.50 5.19 24.43
CA PRO A 240 18.44 6.46 25.15
C PRO A 240 17.03 6.88 25.57
N ALA A 241 16.00 6.48 24.83
CA ALA A 241 14.59 6.73 25.18
C ALA A 241 14.01 5.71 26.18
N GLY A 242 14.82 4.76 26.66
CA GLY A 242 14.40 3.68 27.55
C GLY A 242 14.32 2.32 26.86
N MET A 243 13.65 1.37 27.53
CA MET A 243 13.46 0.02 26.97
C MET A 243 12.47 0.03 25.81
N VAL A 244 12.82 -0.59 24.71
CA VAL A 244 11.95 -0.84 23.57
C VAL A 244 11.98 -2.31 23.16
N ARG A 245 10.87 -2.83 22.64
CA ARG A 245 10.80 -4.16 22.01
C ARG A 245 10.80 -4.01 20.51
N VAL A 246 11.79 -4.56 19.85
CA VAL A 246 11.97 -4.53 18.40
C VAL A 246 11.58 -5.88 17.80
N PHE A 247 10.65 -5.87 16.87
CA PHE A 247 10.30 -7.00 16.01
C PHE A 247 10.90 -6.75 14.63
N ASN A 248 12.00 -7.43 14.32
CA ASN A 248 12.57 -7.49 12.97
C ASN A 248 11.82 -8.60 12.20
N VAL A 249 11.02 -8.19 11.24
CA VAL A 249 10.12 -9.08 10.51
C VAL A 249 10.58 -9.30 9.07
N HIS A 250 10.36 -10.52 8.58
CA HIS A 250 10.38 -10.85 7.17
C HIS A 250 9.14 -11.70 6.91
N LEU A 251 8.06 -11.06 6.43
CA LEU A 251 6.78 -11.72 6.22
C LEU A 251 6.79 -12.57 4.95
N GLN A 252 5.71 -13.32 4.73
CA GLN A 252 5.56 -14.23 3.60
C GLN A 252 5.77 -13.51 2.26
N SER A 253 6.78 -13.91 1.51
CA SER A 253 7.04 -13.47 0.15
C SER A 253 6.03 -14.03 -0.86
N LEU A 254 5.91 -13.39 -2.02
CA LEU A 254 5.16 -13.91 -3.16
C LEU A 254 5.82 -15.15 -3.77
N HIS A 255 7.14 -15.34 -3.56
CA HIS A 255 7.95 -16.40 -4.17
C HIS A 255 7.85 -16.43 -5.69
N PHE A 256 7.91 -15.26 -6.32
CA PHE A 256 8.01 -15.16 -7.77
C PHE A 256 9.29 -15.86 -8.26
N ASP A 257 9.15 -16.66 -9.31
CA ASP A 257 10.28 -17.18 -10.07
C ASP A 257 10.60 -16.26 -11.27
N HIS A 258 11.65 -16.57 -12.04
CA HIS A 258 12.03 -15.75 -13.19
C HIS A 258 10.90 -15.63 -14.21
N ALA A 259 10.14 -16.69 -14.44
CA ALA A 259 9.02 -16.67 -15.40
C ALA A 259 7.87 -15.77 -14.90
N ASP A 260 7.66 -15.66 -13.59
CA ASP A 260 6.68 -14.74 -13.02
C ASP A 260 7.10 -13.27 -13.21
N TYR A 261 8.39 -12.97 -13.07
CA TYR A 261 8.93 -11.63 -13.34
C TYR A 261 8.80 -11.26 -14.82
N ASP A 262 9.20 -12.16 -15.73
CA ASP A 262 9.06 -11.96 -17.17
C ASP A 262 7.58 -11.74 -17.56
N ALA A 263 6.67 -12.53 -17.00
CA ALA A 263 5.24 -12.37 -17.25
C ALA A 263 4.70 -10.99 -16.74
N VAL A 264 5.23 -10.47 -15.64
CA VAL A 264 4.82 -9.13 -15.15
C VAL A 264 5.33 -8.03 -16.08
N GLU A 265 6.55 -8.16 -16.63
CA GLU A 265 7.16 -7.15 -17.51
C GLU A 265 6.57 -7.16 -18.92
N GLU A 266 6.36 -8.35 -19.50
CA GLU A 266 5.87 -8.52 -20.88
C GLU A 266 4.34 -8.42 -21.00
N GLY A 267 3.63 -8.54 -19.89
CA GLY A 267 2.17 -8.63 -19.82
C GLY A 267 1.70 -10.10 -19.81
N PRO A 268 1.10 -10.55 -18.71
CA PRO A 268 0.79 -11.97 -18.52
C PRO A 268 -0.26 -12.48 -19.48
N SER A 269 -0.05 -13.69 -20.00
CA SER A 269 -1.10 -14.50 -20.59
C SER A 269 -2.22 -14.77 -19.57
N ARG A 270 -3.34 -15.32 -20.00
CA ARG A 270 -4.44 -15.68 -19.10
C ARG A 270 -4.04 -16.69 -18.02
N GLU A 271 -3.19 -17.65 -18.39
CA GLU A 271 -2.73 -18.71 -17.48
C GLU A 271 -1.75 -18.17 -16.46
N GLU A 272 -0.76 -17.37 -16.90
CA GLU A 272 0.19 -16.67 -16.02
C GLU A 272 -0.53 -15.68 -15.09
N GLY A 273 -1.49 -14.91 -15.60
CA GLY A 273 -2.30 -14.04 -14.78
C GLY A 273 -3.09 -14.77 -13.69
N ALA A 274 -3.64 -15.95 -13.99
CA ALA A 274 -4.31 -16.79 -12.99
C ALA A 274 -3.32 -17.34 -11.94
N ARG A 275 -2.11 -17.71 -12.35
CA ARG A 275 -1.03 -18.15 -11.46
C ARG A 275 -0.58 -17.01 -10.53
N LEU A 276 -0.26 -15.83 -11.08
CA LEU A 276 0.12 -14.64 -10.31
C LEU A 276 -0.96 -14.25 -9.30
N TRP A 277 -2.22 -14.28 -9.72
CA TRP A 277 -3.36 -14.07 -8.84
C TRP A 277 -3.39 -15.06 -7.66
N GLY A 278 -3.11 -16.33 -7.94
CA GLY A 278 -3.00 -17.38 -6.92
C GLY A 278 -1.87 -17.11 -5.93
N LEU A 279 -0.68 -16.72 -6.41
CA LEU A 279 0.46 -16.38 -5.58
C LEU A 279 0.16 -15.19 -4.65
N ILE A 280 -0.39 -14.10 -5.21
CA ILE A 280 -0.77 -12.89 -4.44
C ILE A 280 -1.80 -13.25 -3.36
N THR A 281 -2.86 -13.96 -3.72
CA THR A 281 -3.94 -14.28 -2.77
C THR A 281 -3.48 -15.21 -1.65
N ASN A 282 -2.64 -16.20 -1.96
CA ASN A 282 -2.11 -17.12 -0.95
C ASN A 282 -1.12 -16.43 -0.01
N ALA A 283 -0.20 -15.64 -0.54
CA ALA A 283 0.72 -14.87 0.29
C ALA A 283 -0.02 -13.85 1.17
N SER A 284 -1.06 -13.18 0.64
CA SER A 284 -1.87 -12.25 1.44
C SER A 284 -2.62 -12.93 2.58
N LYS A 285 -3.12 -14.17 2.38
CA LYS A 285 -3.71 -14.97 3.48
C LYS A 285 -2.69 -15.26 4.57
N ALA A 286 -1.49 -15.72 4.18
CA ALA A 286 -0.43 -16.02 5.13
C ALA A 286 -0.02 -14.75 5.91
N ARG A 287 0.20 -13.63 5.23
CA ARG A 287 0.53 -12.36 5.87
C ARG A 287 -0.56 -11.84 6.81
N ALA A 288 -1.83 -12.10 6.49
CA ALA A 288 -2.92 -11.74 7.39
C ALA A 288 -2.84 -12.47 8.73
N LEU A 289 -2.54 -13.77 8.73
CA LEU A 289 -2.34 -14.58 9.95
C LEU A 289 -1.08 -14.10 10.70
N GLN A 290 0.02 -13.88 9.97
CA GLN A 290 1.26 -13.35 10.54
C GLN A 290 1.06 -12.00 11.23
N ALA A 291 0.31 -11.08 10.60
CA ALA A 291 0.00 -9.78 11.19
C ALA A 291 -0.86 -9.91 12.46
N GLN A 292 -1.85 -10.80 12.49
CA GLN A 292 -2.69 -11.04 13.67
C GLN A 292 -1.86 -11.57 14.84
N GLU A 293 -0.94 -12.51 14.60
CA GLU A 293 -0.03 -13.00 15.65
C GLU A 293 0.92 -11.91 16.13
N LEU A 294 1.48 -11.10 15.20
CA LEU A 294 2.33 -9.97 15.59
C LEU A 294 1.57 -8.96 16.45
N VAL A 295 0.34 -8.59 16.10
CA VAL A 295 -0.49 -7.69 16.90
C VAL A 295 -0.65 -8.22 18.31
N ARG A 296 -0.99 -9.50 18.50
CA ARG A 296 -1.10 -10.11 19.81
C ARG A 296 0.21 -10.00 20.60
N ARG A 297 1.37 -10.31 19.99
CA ARG A 297 2.69 -10.20 20.65
C ARG A 297 3.09 -8.77 20.96
N MET A 298 2.67 -7.82 20.12
CA MET A 298 2.86 -6.39 20.38
C MET A 298 2.04 -5.92 21.58
N GLU A 299 0.79 -6.36 21.71
CA GLU A 299 -0.10 -6.04 22.83
C GLU A 299 0.42 -6.62 24.15
N GLU A 300 1.05 -7.79 24.12
CA GLU A 300 1.68 -8.44 25.29
C GLU A 300 3.02 -7.79 25.70
N SER A 301 3.55 -6.84 24.90
CA SER A 301 4.83 -6.21 25.19
C SER A 301 4.73 -5.25 26.38
N PRO A 302 5.61 -5.39 27.39
CA PRO A 302 5.70 -4.44 28.51
C PRO A 302 6.41 -3.12 28.12
N TYR A 303 6.99 -3.07 26.92
CA TYR A 303 7.77 -1.92 26.44
C TYR A 303 7.12 -1.31 25.20
N PRO A 304 7.44 -0.04 24.86
CA PRO A 304 7.16 0.53 23.54
C PRO A 304 7.65 -0.40 22.44
N VAL A 305 6.88 -0.53 21.37
CA VAL A 305 7.11 -1.50 20.29
C VAL A 305 7.61 -0.82 19.04
N ILE A 306 8.57 -1.44 18.38
CA ILE A 306 9.02 -1.08 17.04
C ILE A 306 8.92 -2.34 16.16
N VAL A 307 8.20 -2.25 15.03
CA VAL A 307 8.17 -3.30 14.01
C VAL A 307 8.89 -2.78 12.78
N ALA A 308 10.02 -3.38 12.47
CA ALA A 308 10.86 -2.97 11.34
C ALA A 308 11.16 -4.19 10.46
N GLY A 309 11.11 -4.03 9.15
CA GLY A 309 11.44 -5.16 8.27
C GLY A 309 10.83 -5.08 6.90
N ASP A 310 10.94 -6.21 6.21
CA ASP A 310 10.30 -6.48 4.95
C ASP A 310 8.94 -7.15 5.20
N PHE A 311 7.88 -6.38 4.99
CA PHE A 311 6.51 -6.84 5.14
C PHE A 311 6.03 -7.63 3.91
N ASN A 312 6.77 -7.57 2.79
CA ASN A 312 6.40 -8.19 1.52
C ASN A 312 4.99 -7.81 1.03
N ASP A 313 4.48 -6.69 1.51
CA ASP A 313 3.11 -6.23 1.20
C ASP A 313 3.05 -4.70 1.08
N THR A 314 2.05 -4.23 0.34
CA THR A 314 1.85 -2.79 0.14
C THR A 314 1.22 -2.14 1.37
N PRO A 315 1.37 -0.81 1.54
CA PRO A 315 0.80 -0.10 2.69
C PRO A 315 -0.73 -0.21 2.80
N MET A 316 -1.42 -0.52 1.70
CA MET A 316 -2.88 -0.70 1.66
C MET A 316 -3.33 -2.14 1.85
N SER A 317 -2.43 -3.06 2.19
CA SER A 317 -2.80 -4.43 2.49
C SER A 317 -3.50 -4.56 3.85
N TYR A 318 -4.25 -5.65 4.01
CA TYR A 318 -4.86 -6.01 5.30
C TYR A 318 -3.81 -6.17 6.40
N ALA A 319 -2.68 -6.83 6.11
CA ALA A 319 -1.61 -7.04 7.09
C ALA A 319 -1.08 -5.72 7.63
N MET A 320 -0.76 -4.77 6.76
CA MET A 320 -0.28 -3.44 7.16
C MET A 320 -1.35 -2.63 7.88
N HIS A 321 -2.62 -2.74 7.48
CA HIS A 321 -3.72 -2.08 8.17
C HIS A 321 -3.92 -2.65 9.59
N ALA A 322 -3.87 -3.97 9.74
CA ALA A 322 -3.99 -4.64 11.03
C ALA A 322 -2.88 -4.22 12.01
N LEU A 323 -1.62 -4.20 11.54
CA LEU A 323 -0.49 -3.77 12.37
C LEU A 323 -0.64 -2.33 12.84
N ARG A 324 -0.98 -1.39 11.95
CA ARG A 324 -1.20 0.03 12.29
C ARG A 324 -2.44 0.27 13.15
N GLY A 325 -3.43 -0.60 13.08
CA GLY A 325 -4.64 -0.54 13.89
C GLY A 325 -4.45 -0.90 15.36
N SER A 326 -3.23 -1.32 15.76
CA SER A 326 -2.89 -1.64 17.15
C SER A 326 -2.31 -0.42 17.89
N ARG A 327 -1.06 -0.49 18.32
CA ARG A 327 -0.40 0.56 19.11
C ARG A 327 0.74 1.28 18.39
N VAL A 328 0.93 1.03 17.09
CA VAL A 328 2.04 1.58 16.30
C VAL A 328 1.55 2.43 15.14
N GLU A 329 2.35 3.40 14.75
CA GLU A 329 2.16 4.29 13.61
C GLU A 329 3.28 4.11 12.58
N ASP A 330 2.97 4.39 11.32
CA ASP A 330 3.90 4.32 10.21
C ASP A 330 4.81 5.54 10.19
N THR A 331 6.10 5.35 10.45
CA THR A 331 7.10 6.45 10.48
C THR A 331 7.21 7.18 9.14
N PHE A 332 6.89 6.51 8.02
CA PHE A 332 6.82 7.13 6.70
C PHE A 332 5.77 8.26 6.65
N VAL A 333 4.58 8.01 7.16
CA VAL A 333 3.51 9.03 7.19
C VAL A 333 3.88 10.18 8.11
N ALA A 334 4.54 9.86 9.22
CA ALA A 334 4.90 10.83 10.24
C ALA A 334 5.97 11.84 9.75
N ALA A 335 6.98 11.40 8.98
CA ALA A 335 8.16 12.22 8.75
C ALA A 335 8.76 12.16 7.33
N SER A 336 8.10 11.53 6.35
CA SER A 336 8.66 11.39 4.99
C SER A 336 7.90 12.22 3.95
N TRP A 337 8.41 12.21 2.71
CA TRP A 337 7.81 12.84 1.53
C TRP A 337 7.96 11.94 0.30
N GLY A 338 6.92 11.89 -0.56
CA GLY A 338 6.93 11.11 -1.80
C GLY A 338 6.30 9.73 -1.64
N SER A 339 6.70 8.76 -2.48
CA SER A 339 6.17 7.38 -2.47
C SER A 339 6.91 6.44 -1.51
N GLY A 340 8.13 6.77 -1.13
CA GLY A 340 8.96 5.93 -0.26
C GLY A 340 9.24 4.53 -0.80
N GLY A 341 9.23 4.34 -2.13
CA GLY A 341 9.41 3.04 -2.76
C GLY A 341 10.72 2.37 -2.37
N THR A 342 10.65 1.17 -1.82
CA THR A 342 11.79 0.40 -1.33
C THR A 342 12.20 -0.72 -2.27
N HIS A 343 11.28 -1.31 -3.02
CA HIS A 343 11.56 -2.42 -3.92
C HIS A 343 12.06 -1.94 -5.29
N LEU A 344 13.14 -2.54 -5.79
CA LEU A 344 13.80 -2.23 -7.06
C LEU A 344 13.60 -3.33 -8.13
N GLY A 345 12.91 -4.42 -7.80
CA GLY A 345 12.64 -5.52 -8.73
C GLY A 345 11.59 -5.19 -9.79
N ALA A 346 10.97 -6.22 -10.40
CA ALA A 346 10.07 -6.11 -11.56
C ALA A 346 8.88 -5.14 -11.41
N ILE A 347 8.45 -4.85 -10.18
CA ILE A 347 7.47 -3.80 -9.90
C ILE A 347 8.15 -2.71 -9.07
N PRO A 348 8.96 -1.85 -9.72
CA PRO A 348 9.76 -0.88 -9.00
C PRO A 348 8.87 0.19 -8.34
N GLY A 349 9.34 0.66 -7.18
CA GLY A 349 8.67 1.74 -6.46
C GLY A 349 7.56 1.28 -5.50
N LEU A 350 7.34 -0.03 -5.34
CA LEU A 350 6.52 -0.53 -4.24
C LEU A 350 7.23 -0.28 -2.91
N ARG A 351 6.50 0.20 -1.92
CA ARG A 351 6.98 0.31 -0.55
C ARG A 351 6.56 -0.94 0.21
N ILE A 352 7.46 -1.90 0.37
CA ILE A 352 7.24 -3.17 1.05
C ILE A 352 8.07 -3.32 2.32
N ASP A 353 9.07 -2.46 2.50
CA ASP A 353 9.86 -2.32 3.71
C ASP A 353 9.41 -1.08 4.49
N GLY A 354 9.60 -1.10 5.80
CA GLY A 354 9.23 0.04 6.62
C GLY A 354 9.50 -0.15 8.10
N ILE A 355 9.19 0.92 8.85
CA ILE A 355 9.32 0.97 10.29
C ILE A 355 7.99 1.50 10.86
N LEU A 356 7.38 0.71 11.73
CA LEU A 356 6.23 1.11 12.52
C LEU A 356 6.73 1.32 13.97
N ALA A 357 6.41 2.45 14.57
CA ALA A 357 6.85 2.78 15.91
C ALA A 357 5.65 2.98 16.84
N ASP A 358 5.82 2.58 18.09
CA ASP A 358 4.83 2.79 19.16
C ASP A 358 4.41 4.26 19.26
N THR A 359 3.12 4.50 19.48
CA THR A 359 2.56 5.85 19.60
C THR A 359 3.12 6.67 20.78
N THR A 360 3.86 6.02 21.69
CA THR A 360 4.62 6.69 22.76
C THR A 360 6.00 7.17 22.32
N LEU A 361 6.41 6.82 21.09
CA LEU A 361 7.65 7.28 20.45
C LEU A 361 7.32 8.28 19.35
N GLN A 362 8.01 9.41 19.33
CA GLN A 362 7.89 10.40 18.27
C GLN A 362 8.90 10.10 17.15
N CYS A 363 8.41 9.97 15.92
CA CYS A 363 9.30 9.93 14.75
C CYS A 363 9.72 11.34 14.36
N VAL A 364 11.01 11.63 14.43
CA VAL A 364 11.61 12.94 14.09
C VAL A 364 11.95 13.02 12.60
N SER A 365 12.48 11.93 12.04
CA SER A 365 12.81 11.84 10.63
C SER A 365 12.63 10.41 10.10
N HIS A 366 12.33 10.32 8.81
CA HIS A 366 12.26 9.07 8.08
C HIS A 366 12.92 9.25 6.72
N ASP A 367 13.84 8.37 6.36
CA ASP A 367 14.52 8.38 5.08
C ASP A 367 14.48 7.00 4.42
N THR A 368 14.19 6.99 3.12
CA THR A 368 14.38 5.83 2.24
C THR A 368 15.63 6.10 1.43
N HIS A 369 16.73 5.43 1.76
CA HIS A 369 18.04 5.66 1.14
C HIS A 369 18.05 5.27 -0.34
N ARG A 370 18.50 6.19 -1.19
CA ARG A 370 18.59 5.96 -2.64
C ARG A 370 19.90 5.30 -3.04
N VAL A 371 20.13 4.11 -2.48
CA VAL A 371 21.30 3.28 -2.80
C VAL A 371 20.84 1.98 -3.45
N GLU A 372 21.64 1.45 -4.38
CA GLU A 372 21.36 0.22 -5.14
C GLU A 372 22.36 -0.86 -4.73
N LEU A 373 22.23 -1.31 -3.48
CA LEU A 373 23.08 -2.33 -2.85
C LEU A 373 22.36 -3.67 -2.67
N SER A 374 21.08 -3.71 -3.00
CA SER A 374 20.17 -4.84 -2.96
C SER A 374 18.99 -4.54 -3.89
N ASP A 375 18.12 -5.49 -4.12
CA ASP A 375 16.80 -5.23 -4.72
C ASP A 375 15.83 -4.50 -3.77
N HIS A 376 16.28 -4.20 -2.56
CA HIS A 376 15.59 -3.37 -1.57
C HIS A 376 16.44 -2.16 -1.17
N ARG A 377 15.77 -1.04 -0.91
CA ARG A 377 16.39 0.15 -0.34
C ARG A 377 16.32 0.12 1.18
N PRO A 378 17.40 0.50 1.87
CA PRO A 378 17.35 0.68 3.32
C PRO A 378 16.39 1.79 3.72
N VAL A 379 15.76 1.64 4.87
CA VAL A 379 14.87 2.63 5.48
C VAL A 379 15.34 2.93 6.88
N THR A 380 15.52 4.21 7.22
CA THR A 380 15.93 4.69 8.55
C THR A 380 14.88 5.61 9.15
N ALA A 381 14.59 5.45 10.42
CA ALA A 381 13.80 6.39 11.23
C ALA A 381 14.57 6.82 12.47
N VAL A 382 14.50 8.12 12.80
CA VAL A 382 14.98 8.66 14.07
C VAL A 382 13.78 8.78 15.01
N LEU A 383 13.88 8.15 16.16
CA LEU A 383 12.82 8.06 17.15
C LEU A 383 13.29 8.68 18.47
N GLN A 384 12.39 9.26 19.24
CA GLN A 384 12.62 9.78 20.59
C GLN A 384 11.37 9.61 21.46
N ALA A 385 11.51 9.68 22.78
CA ALA A 385 10.36 9.63 23.66
C ALA A 385 9.48 10.89 23.48
N ILE A 386 8.16 10.73 23.54
CA ILE A 386 7.23 11.86 23.63
C ILE A 386 7.36 12.44 25.05
N ARG A 387 7.64 13.74 25.15
CA ARG A 387 7.77 14.49 26.42
C ARG A 387 6.48 15.21 26.78
#